data_de4469cb97b8fd288e1994aab3dd616e
#
_entry.id   de4469cb97b8fd288e1994aab3dd616e
#
_cell.length_a   1.000
_cell.length_b   1.000
_cell.length_c   1.000
_cell.angle_alpha   90.00
_cell.angle_beta   90.00
_cell.angle_gamma   90.00
#
_symmetry.space_group_name_H-M   'P 1'
#
loop_
_entity.id
_entity.type
_entity.pdbx_description
1 polymer ?
#
loop_
_entity_poly.entity_id
_entity_poly.type
_entity_poly.pdbx_seq_one_letter_code
_entity_poly.pdbx_strand_id
1 'polypeptide(L)'
;GNVRVRGGVKSDILTSVEKDATVVVLETLEKWSRVRTENGQVGYIQNRCLQEPEVRTLISTFQAPEYTSISMEEPVVMVWHQVTQAAANKTMETLISNTRGVNVIAPTWFMLTENDGTYESLANQDYVNKAHSLGLQVWAVLDNFNRGDNVQSEILFASTAARKKLIASP
;
A
#
# COMPACT_ATOMS: atom_id res chain seq x y z
N GLY A 1 -0.79 24.24 10.55
CA GLY A 1 -1.26 24.32 9.15
C GLY A 1 -1.83 23.00 8.67
N ASN A 2 -2.73 23.04 7.68
CA ASN A 2 -3.32 21.82 7.11
C ASN A 2 -2.54 21.39 5.87
N VAL A 3 -2.06 20.15 5.89
CA VAL A 3 -1.49 19.47 4.72
C VAL A 3 -2.61 18.72 4.01
N ARG A 4 -2.78 18.95 2.73
CA ARG A 4 -3.90 18.44 1.93
C ARG A 4 -3.41 17.49 0.84
N VAL A 5 -4.33 16.68 0.34
CA VAL A 5 -4.06 15.70 -0.74
C VAL A 5 -3.64 16.41 -2.03
N ARG A 6 -4.23 17.57 -2.32
CA ARG A 6 -3.95 18.40 -3.51
C ARG A 6 -3.86 19.89 -3.12
N GLY A 7 -3.23 20.69 -3.98
CA GLY A 7 -3.11 22.13 -3.82
C GLY A 7 -4.43 22.85 -4.03
N GLY A 8 -5.31 22.89 -3.03
CA GLY A 8 -6.60 23.54 -3.08
C GLY A 8 -7.33 23.52 -1.75
N VAL A 9 -8.03 24.62 -1.42
CA VAL A 9 -8.76 24.74 -0.14
C VAL A 9 -9.91 23.76 0.02
N LYS A 10 -10.44 23.22 -1.08
CA LYS A 10 -11.51 22.23 -1.10
C LYS A 10 -10.98 20.78 -1.11
N SER A 11 -9.66 20.60 -1.25
CA SER A 11 -9.06 19.26 -1.18
C SER A 11 -9.10 18.73 0.25
N ASP A 12 -9.22 17.41 0.39
CA ASP A 12 -9.24 16.73 1.67
C ASP A 12 -7.97 17.01 2.48
N ILE A 13 -8.13 17.10 3.79
CA ILE A 13 -7.02 17.25 4.72
C ILE A 13 -6.39 15.88 4.94
N LEU A 14 -5.12 15.77 4.58
CA LEU A 14 -4.33 14.56 4.81
C LEU A 14 -3.86 14.47 6.26
N THR A 15 -3.36 15.60 6.77
CA THR A 15 -2.88 15.75 8.15
C THR A 15 -2.79 17.23 8.50
N SER A 16 -2.62 17.53 9.79
CA SER A 16 -2.33 18.87 10.28
C SER A 16 -0.93 18.91 10.88
N VAL A 17 -0.23 20.01 10.64
CA VAL A 17 1.04 20.32 11.28
C VAL A 17 0.85 21.49 12.23
N GLU A 18 1.47 21.40 13.40
CA GLU A 18 1.41 22.42 14.42
C GLU A 18 2.18 23.70 14.00
N LYS A 19 2.01 24.75 14.78
CA LYS A 19 2.84 25.96 14.63
C LYS A 19 4.28 25.59 14.94
N ASP A 20 5.21 26.11 14.15
CA ASP A 20 6.67 25.88 14.27
C ASP A 20 7.16 24.43 14.00
N ALA A 21 6.25 23.55 13.54
CA ALA A 21 6.66 22.25 13.06
C ALA A 21 7.49 22.33 11.77
N THR A 22 8.53 21.53 11.68
CA THR A 22 9.40 21.47 10.50
C THR A 22 8.78 20.58 9.41
N VAL A 23 8.82 21.05 8.19
CA VAL A 23 8.44 20.25 7.00
C VAL A 23 9.54 20.39 5.94
N VAL A 24 9.73 19.33 5.14
CA VAL A 24 10.65 19.40 4.01
C VAL A 24 9.87 19.84 2.78
N VAL A 25 10.27 20.96 2.17
CA VAL A 25 9.69 21.44 0.91
C VAL A 25 10.28 20.61 -0.24
N LEU A 26 9.41 19.95 -0.97
CA LEU A 26 9.77 19.12 -2.14
C LEU A 26 9.62 19.90 -3.44
N GLU A 27 8.62 20.80 -3.50
CA GLU A 27 8.31 21.59 -4.69
C GLU A 27 7.55 22.84 -4.26
N THR A 28 7.88 23.98 -4.86
CA THR A 28 7.18 25.24 -4.62
C THR A 28 6.34 25.60 -5.85
N LEU A 29 5.02 25.77 -5.66
CA LEU A 29 4.06 26.26 -6.64
C LEU A 29 3.62 27.67 -6.29
N GLU A 30 2.81 28.29 -7.15
CA GLU A 30 2.39 29.68 -6.99
C GLU A 30 1.78 30.03 -5.63
N LYS A 31 0.86 29.20 -5.13
CA LYS A 31 0.12 29.44 -3.85
C LYS A 31 0.25 28.28 -2.85
N TRP A 32 0.78 27.17 -3.27
CA TRP A 32 0.93 25.94 -2.51
C TRP A 32 2.33 25.38 -2.66
N SER A 33 2.82 24.70 -1.64
CA SER A 33 4.04 23.91 -1.75
C SER A 33 3.73 22.45 -1.46
N ARG A 34 4.35 21.56 -2.22
CA ARG A 34 4.37 20.13 -1.92
C ARG A 34 5.41 19.90 -0.84
N VAL A 35 4.98 19.31 0.27
CA VAL A 35 5.83 19.12 1.45
C VAL A 35 5.79 17.69 1.93
N ARG A 36 6.84 17.30 2.63
CA ARG A 36 6.89 16.08 3.42
C ARG A 36 6.97 16.44 4.90
N THR A 37 6.04 15.94 5.69
CA THR A 37 6.02 16.10 7.15
C THR A 37 7.08 15.23 7.81
N GLU A 38 7.36 15.47 9.08
CA GLU A 38 8.28 14.66 9.89
C GLU A 38 7.87 13.18 9.91
N ASN A 39 6.57 12.90 9.94
CA ASN A 39 6.02 11.54 9.87
C ASN A 39 6.01 10.92 8.45
N GLY A 40 6.71 11.53 7.49
CA GLY A 40 6.86 11.02 6.13
C GLY A 40 5.65 11.20 5.22
N GLN A 41 4.59 11.89 5.67
CA GLN A 41 3.41 12.13 4.85
C GLN A 41 3.71 13.22 3.82
N VAL A 42 3.35 12.97 2.56
CA VAL A 42 3.55 13.91 1.46
C VAL A 42 2.20 14.50 1.04
N GLY A 43 2.13 15.82 0.97
CA GLY A 43 0.91 16.55 0.59
C GLY A 43 1.20 18.02 0.31
N TYR A 44 0.17 18.84 0.24
CA TYR A 44 0.24 20.25 -0.14
C TYR A 44 -0.16 21.15 1.03
N ILE A 45 0.65 22.19 1.29
CA ILE A 45 0.38 23.23 2.28
C ILE A 45 0.39 24.59 1.59
N GLN A 46 -0.38 25.56 2.10
CA GLN A 46 -0.37 26.91 1.58
C GLN A 46 0.96 27.59 1.88
N ASN A 47 1.54 28.29 0.89
CA ASN A 47 2.83 28.98 1.05
C ASN A 47 2.82 29.99 2.21
N ARG A 48 1.68 30.65 2.47
CA ARG A 48 1.53 31.56 3.62
C ARG A 48 1.69 30.91 4.99
N CYS A 49 1.64 29.59 5.06
CA CYS A 49 1.85 28.82 6.29
C CYS A 49 3.30 28.37 6.48
N LEU A 50 4.17 28.68 5.51
CA LEU A 50 5.59 28.37 5.55
C LEU A 50 6.38 29.64 5.85
N GLN A 51 7.48 29.49 6.57
CA GLN A 51 8.54 30.49 6.67
C GLN A 51 9.48 30.31 5.47
N GLU A 52 10.41 31.26 5.29
CA GLU A 52 11.45 31.10 4.27
C GLU A 52 12.22 29.80 4.47
N PRO A 53 12.41 29.00 3.41
CA PRO A 53 13.07 27.72 3.54
C PRO A 53 14.56 27.91 3.87
N GLU A 54 15.03 27.19 4.85
CA GLU A 54 16.45 27.05 5.16
C GLU A 54 16.97 25.73 4.58
N VAL A 55 18.13 25.78 3.95
CA VAL A 55 18.84 24.57 3.56
C VAL A 55 19.53 24.01 4.79
N ARG A 56 19.06 22.88 5.28
CA ARG A 56 19.68 22.16 6.39
C ARG A 56 20.23 20.82 5.93
N THR A 57 21.43 20.49 6.36
CA THR A 57 21.94 19.12 6.26
C THR A 57 21.24 18.28 7.31
N LEU A 58 20.37 17.35 6.86
CA LEU A 58 19.72 16.41 7.76
C LEU A 58 20.70 15.28 8.06
N ILE A 59 21.14 15.21 9.30
CA ILE A 59 21.83 14.03 9.82
C ILE A 59 20.75 13.07 10.28
N SER A 60 20.69 11.90 9.67
CA SER A 60 19.73 10.88 10.09
C SER A 60 20.08 10.38 11.48
N THR A 61 19.17 10.57 12.43
CA THR A 61 19.22 9.94 13.76
C THR A 61 18.38 8.66 13.80
N PHE A 62 18.04 8.14 12.62
CA PHE A 62 17.22 6.93 12.49
C PHE A 62 17.93 5.75 13.15
N GLN A 63 17.32 5.19 14.16
CA GLN A 63 17.66 3.88 14.69
C GLN A 63 16.68 2.89 14.11
N ALA A 64 17.19 1.88 13.42
CA ALA A 64 16.34 0.82 12.89
C ALA A 64 15.63 0.13 14.06
N PRO A 65 14.27 0.03 14.04
CA PRO A 65 13.58 -0.74 15.05
C PRO A 65 14.00 -2.21 14.96
N GLU A 66 14.08 -2.86 16.12
CA GLU A 66 14.19 -4.32 16.13
C GLU A 66 12.88 -4.91 15.64
N TYR A 67 12.96 -5.57 14.50
CA TYR A 67 11.82 -6.34 13.98
C TYR A 67 11.90 -7.76 14.50
N THR A 68 10.87 -8.19 15.20
CA THR A 68 10.67 -9.62 15.43
C THR A 68 10.21 -10.23 14.11
N SER A 69 11.03 -11.09 13.52
CA SER A 69 10.62 -11.82 12.32
C SER A 69 9.55 -12.85 12.69
N ILE A 70 8.41 -12.81 11.99
CA ILE A 70 7.44 -13.89 12.03
C ILE A 70 7.94 -14.93 11.03
N SER A 71 8.25 -16.12 11.52
CA SER A 71 8.69 -17.23 10.67
C SER A 71 7.78 -18.43 10.90
N MET A 72 7.61 -19.25 9.87
CA MET A 72 6.99 -20.57 10.01
C MET A 72 8.03 -21.54 10.57
N GLU A 73 7.59 -22.51 11.37
CA GLU A 73 8.46 -23.59 11.88
C GLU A 73 8.98 -24.46 10.75
N GLU A 74 8.13 -24.73 9.75
CA GLU A 74 8.47 -25.50 8.57
C GLU A 74 8.87 -24.58 7.41
N PRO A 75 9.74 -25.05 6.50
CA PRO A 75 10.08 -24.30 5.28
C PRO A 75 8.82 -23.97 4.47
N VAL A 76 8.76 -22.75 3.95
CA VAL A 76 7.64 -22.31 3.09
C VAL A 76 7.71 -23.02 1.75
N VAL A 77 6.70 -23.85 1.47
CA VAL A 77 6.47 -24.46 0.15
C VAL A 77 5.17 -23.90 -0.40
N MET A 78 5.29 -22.95 -1.33
CA MET A 78 4.18 -22.15 -1.83
C MET A 78 3.80 -22.55 -3.25
N VAL A 79 2.50 -22.53 -3.53
CA VAL A 79 1.95 -22.57 -4.89
C VAL A 79 1.12 -21.32 -5.15
N TRP A 80 1.21 -20.82 -6.37
CA TRP A 80 0.41 -19.69 -6.81
C TRP A 80 -0.84 -20.20 -7.50
N HIS A 81 -1.99 -19.65 -7.10
CA HIS A 81 -3.27 -19.94 -7.73
C HIS A 81 -3.73 -18.72 -8.52
N GLN A 82 -3.67 -18.80 -9.83
CA GLN A 82 -4.13 -17.72 -10.70
C GLN A 82 -5.66 -17.68 -10.68
N VAL A 83 -6.21 -16.66 -10.02
CA VAL A 83 -7.65 -16.40 -9.92
C VAL A 83 -7.98 -15.18 -10.77
N THR A 84 -8.51 -15.40 -11.98
CA THR A 84 -8.88 -14.32 -12.92
C THR A 84 -10.36 -13.96 -12.88
N GLN A 85 -11.16 -14.77 -12.22
CA GLN A 85 -12.60 -14.58 -12.02
C GLN A 85 -13.07 -15.36 -10.78
N ALA A 86 -14.18 -14.95 -10.19
CA ALA A 86 -14.69 -15.55 -8.95
C ALA A 86 -14.88 -17.07 -9.03
N ALA A 87 -15.28 -17.59 -10.21
CA ALA A 87 -15.47 -19.02 -10.41
C ALA A 87 -14.17 -19.84 -10.28
N ALA A 88 -13.00 -19.23 -10.57
CA ALA A 88 -11.71 -19.90 -10.45
C ALA A 88 -11.36 -20.27 -9.00
N ASN A 89 -11.93 -19.61 -7.99
CA ASN A 89 -11.75 -19.99 -6.59
C ASN A 89 -12.11 -21.45 -6.31
N LYS A 90 -13.05 -22.03 -7.06
CA LYS A 90 -13.50 -23.41 -6.90
C LYS A 90 -12.48 -24.46 -7.37
N THR A 91 -11.44 -24.04 -8.10
CA THR A 91 -10.43 -24.98 -8.64
C THR A 91 -9.27 -25.27 -7.68
N MET A 92 -9.24 -24.61 -6.53
CA MET A 92 -8.18 -24.74 -5.53
C MET A 92 -7.94 -26.19 -5.10
N GLU A 93 -8.99 -26.94 -4.78
CA GLU A 93 -8.85 -28.33 -4.35
C GLU A 93 -8.22 -29.22 -5.43
N THR A 94 -8.61 -29.03 -6.68
CA THR A 94 -8.03 -29.75 -7.82
C THR A 94 -6.55 -29.41 -7.98
N LEU A 95 -6.19 -28.13 -7.79
CA LEU A 95 -4.79 -27.70 -7.86
C LEU A 95 -3.95 -28.39 -6.77
N ILE A 96 -4.43 -28.33 -5.52
CA ILE A 96 -3.70 -28.85 -4.36
C ILE A 96 -3.63 -30.39 -4.36
N SER A 97 -4.68 -31.10 -4.83
CA SER A 97 -4.68 -32.54 -4.87
C SER A 97 -3.54 -33.17 -5.70
N ASN A 98 -2.97 -32.39 -6.63
CA ASN A 98 -1.85 -32.79 -7.46
C ASN A 98 -0.48 -32.37 -6.90
N THR A 99 -0.43 -31.81 -5.69
CA THR A 99 0.80 -31.34 -5.05
C THR A 99 1.14 -32.15 -3.80
N ARG A 100 2.38 -32.06 -3.34
CA ARG A 100 2.82 -32.64 -2.08
C ARG A 100 3.72 -31.65 -1.33
N GLY A 101 3.56 -31.60 0.00
CA GLY A 101 4.38 -30.77 0.87
C GLY A 101 4.11 -29.27 0.77
N VAL A 102 3.06 -28.86 0.08
CA VAL A 102 2.64 -27.45 0.02
C VAL A 102 1.99 -27.08 1.35
N ASN A 103 2.41 -25.95 1.91
CA ASN A 103 1.86 -25.39 3.15
C ASN A 103 1.34 -23.96 3.00
N VAL A 104 1.57 -23.33 1.84
CA VAL A 104 1.06 -22.01 1.52
C VAL A 104 0.45 -21.99 0.12
N ILE A 105 -0.74 -21.39 -0.01
CA ILE A 105 -1.36 -21.10 -1.30
C ILE A 105 -1.53 -19.59 -1.47
N ALA A 106 -1.10 -19.08 -2.62
CA ALA A 106 -1.09 -17.65 -2.94
C ALA A 106 -2.05 -17.32 -4.09
N PRO A 107 -3.34 -17.05 -3.80
CA PRO A 107 -4.30 -16.67 -4.83
C PRO A 107 -4.08 -15.22 -5.28
N THR A 108 -4.18 -14.96 -6.59
CA THR A 108 -4.09 -13.63 -7.19
C THR A 108 -5.44 -12.91 -7.07
N TRP A 109 -5.78 -12.47 -5.86
CA TRP A 109 -7.10 -11.95 -5.57
C TRP A 109 -7.25 -10.45 -5.73
N PHE A 110 -6.20 -9.70 -5.47
CA PHE A 110 -6.27 -8.26 -5.42
C PHE A 110 -5.54 -7.67 -6.61
N MET A 111 -6.23 -6.85 -7.38
CA MET A 111 -5.70 -6.27 -8.60
C MET A 111 -5.87 -4.76 -8.58
N LEU A 112 -4.76 -4.02 -8.58
CA LEU A 112 -4.79 -2.57 -8.68
C LEU A 112 -5.42 -2.13 -10.00
N THR A 113 -6.36 -1.19 -9.92
CA THR A 113 -7.07 -0.64 -11.07
C THR A 113 -6.76 0.82 -11.34
N GLU A 114 -6.32 1.55 -10.31
CA GLU A 114 -6.04 2.99 -10.39
C GLU A 114 -4.79 3.38 -9.59
N ASN A 115 -4.17 4.49 -9.97
CA ASN A 115 -3.01 5.05 -9.25
C ASN A 115 -3.35 5.66 -7.88
N ASP A 116 -4.61 5.71 -7.51
CA ASP A 116 -5.10 6.25 -6.24
C ASP A 116 -5.23 5.20 -5.12
N GLY A 117 -4.83 3.95 -5.39
CA GLY A 117 -4.91 2.84 -4.46
C GLY A 117 -6.23 2.04 -4.53
N THR A 118 -7.08 2.30 -5.53
CA THR A 118 -8.25 1.46 -5.80
C THR A 118 -7.82 0.12 -6.39
N TYR A 119 -8.45 -0.95 -5.94
CA TYR A 119 -8.25 -2.30 -6.46
C TYR A 119 -9.56 -3.08 -6.55
N GLU A 120 -9.59 -4.09 -7.41
CA GLU A 120 -10.63 -5.11 -7.44
C GLU A 120 -10.23 -6.29 -6.54
N SER A 121 -11.24 -6.96 -5.94
CA SER A 121 -11.04 -8.11 -5.08
C SER A 121 -11.85 -9.31 -5.58
N LEU A 122 -11.18 -10.45 -5.68
CA LEU A 122 -11.78 -11.77 -5.92
C LEU A 122 -11.68 -12.66 -4.68
N ALA A 123 -11.37 -12.08 -3.51
CA ALA A 123 -11.25 -12.81 -2.25
C ALA A 123 -12.54 -13.57 -1.91
N ASN A 124 -12.37 -14.76 -1.34
CA ASN A 124 -13.48 -15.67 -1.06
C ASN A 124 -13.28 -16.36 0.29
N GLN A 125 -14.23 -16.16 1.21
CA GLN A 125 -14.15 -16.72 2.56
C GLN A 125 -14.21 -18.25 2.57
N ASP A 126 -15.01 -18.87 1.71
CA ASP A 126 -15.10 -20.34 1.63
C ASP A 126 -13.77 -20.95 1.18
N TYR A 127 -13.08 -20.26 0.28
CA TYR A 127 -11.73 -20.65 -0.13
C TYR A 127 -10.75 -20.64 1.06
N VAL A 128 -10.75 -19.57 1.86
CA VAL A 128 -9.89 -19.45 3.04
C VAL A 128 -10.20 -20.58 4.03
N ASN A 129 -11.49 -20.76 4.34
CA ASN A 129 -11.92 -21.80 5.27
C ASN A 129 -11.49 -23.20 4.79
N LYS A 130 -11.64 -23.45 3.49
CA LYS A 130 -11.24 -24.72 2.89
C LYS A 130 -9.72 -24.92 2.90
N ALA A 131 -8.96 -23.91 2.53
CA ALA A 131 -7.49 -23.95 2.57
C ALA A 131 -6.99 -24.25 3.99
N HIS A 132 -7.53 -23.55 4.99
CA HIS A 132 -7.18 -23.80 6.39
C HIS A 132 -7.56 -25.22 6.84
N SER A 133 -8.70 -25.76 6.40
CA SER A 133 -9.09 -27.16 6.70
C SER A 133 -8.14 -28.20 6.11
N LEU A 134 -7.40 -27.82 5.06
CA LEU A 134 -6.35 -28.63 4.43
C LEU A 134 -4.95 -28.37 5.01
N GLY A 135 -4.84 -27.56 6.06
CA GLY A 135 -3.57 -27.20 6.69
C GLY A 135 -2.75 -26.18 5.92
N LEU A 136 -3.35 -25.47 4.95
CA LEU A 136 -2.67 -24.46 4.14
C LEU A 136 -2.86 -23.06 4.73
N GLN A 137 -1.81 -22.25 4.73
CA GLN A 137 -1.94 -20.80 4.89
C GLN A 137 -2.32 -20.16 3.56
N VAL A 138 -3.09 -19.07 3.61
CA VAL A 138 -3.48 -18.28 2.43
C VAL A 138 -2.73 -16.95 2.44
N TRP A 139 -1.84 -16.76 1.47
CA TRP A 139 -1.09 -15.52 1.29
C TRP A 139 -1.57 -14.84 0.00
N ALA A 140 -2.59 -14.01 0.12
CA ALA A 140 -3.21 -13.36 -1.03
C ALA A 140 -2.25 -12.39 -1.72
N VAL A 141 -2.25 -12.45 -3.05
CA VAL A 141 -1.41 -11.58 -3.90
C VAL A 141 -2.18 -10.31 -4.24
N LEU A 142 -1.50 -9.18 -4.10
CA LEU A 142 -1.89 -7.90 -4.69
C LEU A 142 -0.97 -7.63 -5.89
N ASP A 143 -1.57 -7.43 -7.05
CA ASP A 143 -0.82 -7.20 -8.29
C ASP A 143 -1.30 -5.98 -9.09
N ASN A 144 -0.50 -5.61 -10.11
CA ASN A 144 -0.82 -4.56 -11.09
C ASN A 144 -0.66 -5.07 -12.53
N PHE A 145 -0.69 -6.39 -12.75
CA PHE A 145 -0.17 -6.99 -13.98
C PHE A 145 -1.02 -6.78 -15.23
N ASN A 146 -2.29 -6.47 -15.18
CA ASN A 146 -3.11 -6.75 -16.36
C ASN A 146 -4.22 -5.77 -16.73
N ARG A 147 -4.19 -4.55 -16.26
CA ARG A 147 -5.28 -3.62 -16.61
C ARG A 147 -4.82 -2.41 -17.41
N GLY A 148 -3.92 -2.67 -18.37
CA GLY A 148 -3.39 -1.63 -19.26
C GLY A 148 -2.35 -0.75 -18.57
N ASP A 149 -1.83 0.22 -19.30
CA ASP A 149 -0.77 1.14 -18.86
C ASP A 149 -1.22 2.13 -17.76
N ASN A 150 -2.37 1.90 -17.14
CA ASN A 150 -3.02 2.88 -16.26
C ASN A 150 -2.48 2.86 -14.84
N VAL A 151 -1.95 1.73 -14.36
CA VAL A 151 -1.42 1.65 -12.99
C VAL A 151 0.09 1.70 -12.99
N GLN A 152 0.62 2.82 -12.52
CA GLN A 152 2.05 3.04 -12.33
C GLN A 152 2.37 2.97 -10.84
N SER A 153 2.99 1.87 -10.42
CA SER A 153 3.29 1.61 -9.02
C SER A 153 4.10 2.72 -8.35
N GLU A 154 5.02 3.36 -9.09
CA GLU A 154 5.79 4.49 -8.59
C GLU A 154 4.92 5.69 -8.23
N ILE A 155 3.90 6.01 -9.04
CA ILE A 155 2.95 7.09 -8.79
C ILE A 155 2.11 6.77 -7.55
N LEU A 156 1.58 5.55 -7.47
CA LEU A 156 0.80 5.08 -6.34
C LEU A 156 1.61 5.15 -5.05
N PHE A 157 2.82 4.59 -5.04
CA PHE A 157 3.63 4.54 -3.84
C PHE A 157 4.26 5.89 -3.46
N ALA A 158 4.38 6.84 -4.38
CA ALA A 158 4.78 8.22 -4.06
C ALA A 158 3.66 9.00 -3.35
N SER A 159 2.39 8.59 -3.50
CA SER A 159 1.23 9.27 -2.89
C SER A 159 0.88 8.69 -1.53
N THR A 160 0.99 9.51 -0.46
CA THR A 160 0.55 9.10 0.88
C THR A 160 -0.95 8.81 0.94
N ALA A 161 -1.76 9.55 0.19
CA ALA A 161 -3.21 9.33 0.13
C ALA A 161 -3.54 7.98 -0.51
N ALA A 162 -2.89 7.65 -1.63
CA ALA A 162 -3.09 6.37 -2.31
C ALA A 162 -2.67 5.18 -1.44
N ARG A 163 -1.51 5.27 -0.77
CA ARG A 163 -1.08 4.23 0.17
C ARG A 163 -2.06 4.04 1.33
N LYS A 164 -2.56 5.15 1.91
CA LYS A 164 -3.57 5.07 2.99
C LYS A 164 -4.87 4.42 2.51
N LYS A 165 -5.33 4.78 1.31
CA LYS A 165 -6.53 4.19 0.73
C LYS A 165 -6.35 2.69 0.49
N LEU A 166 -5.21 2.29 -0.10
CA LEU A 166 -4.89 0.89 -0.35
C LEU A 166 -4.88 0.05 0.94
N ILE A 167 -4.31 0.58 2.03
CA ILE A 167 -4.21 -0.13 3.31
C ILE A 167 -5.57 -0.16 4.05
N ALA A 168 -6.39 0.89 3.91
CA ALA A 168 -7.66 1.02 4.62
C ALA A 168 -8.81 0.27 3.94
N SER A 169 -8.61 -0.22 2.73
CA SER A 169 -9.64 -1.02 2.05
C SER A 169 -9.75 -2.39 2.73
N PRO A 170 -10.98 -2.85 3.02
CA PRO A 170 -11.24 -4.08 3.77
C PRO A 170 -10.88 -5.35 2.99
#